data_e0d98bfd2eed969943dcad81ba69d059
#
_entry.id   e0d98bfd2eed969943dcad81ba69d059
#
_cell.length_a   1.000
_cell.length_b   1.000
_cell.length_c   1.000
_cell.angle_alpha   90.00
_cell.angle_beta   90.00
_cell.angle_gamma   90.00
#
_symmetry.space_group_name_H-M   'P 1'
#
loop_
_entity.id
_entity.type
_entity.pdbx_description
1 polymer ?
#
loop_
_entity_poly.entity_id
_entity_poly.type
_entity_poly.pdbx_seq_one_letter_code
_entity_poly.pdbx_strand_id
1 'polypeptide(L)'
;MQKESNLTTGQWCDHWFTANRHRWNGNTEGGYRNLIYSHIIPSIGSVALSDLTEQVVTDFYNSLRSQGLSARSVWCVHLLLRRCLDEAAQDQLIPYNPVRLCQEPKAEEYKTAPLRLGQLQRYLNAAEQLGVLPIIYTGLSSGLRQCELITLSWADFHVRYKYIPRGQRLLTLNDKAGYLLKRIPETASSYVFLNPKTEAPYKLHEFYYLHKKILKEARLPWVAFRDLQRQCMEVGI
;
A
#
# COMPACT_ATOMS: atom_id res chain seq x y z
N MET A 1 7.79 40.64 -21.00
CA MET A 1 7.92 39.63 -22.06
C MET A 1 7.65 38.29 -21.42
N GLN A 2 6.40 37.79 -21.53
CA GLN A 2 6.08 36.42 -21.13
C GLN A 2 6.76 35.49 -22.13
N LYS A 3 7.66 34.66 -21.63
CA LYS A 3 8.18 33.52 -22.37
C LYS A 3 7.02 32.56 -22.52
N GLU A 4 6.31 32.56 -23.67
CA GLU A 4 5.42 31.48 -24.06
C GLU A 4 6.25 30.19 -24.11
N SER A 5 6.38 29.54 -22.98
CA SER A 5 6.97 28.19 -22.95
C SER A 5 5.89 27.25 -23.48
N ASN A 6 6.05 26.76 -24.71
CA ASN A 6 5.27 25.66 -25.31
C ASN A 6 5.46 24.34 -24.50
N LEU A 7 5.61 24.45 -23.18
CA LEU A 7 5.86 23.33 -22.30
C LEU A 7 4.56 22.54 -22.11
N THR A 8 4.58 21.28 -22.50
CA THR A 8 3.41 20.42 -22.30
C THR A 8 3.33 19.92 -20.86
N THR A 9 2.13 19.52 -20.43
CA THR A 9 1.90 18.91 -19.12
C THR A 9 2.76 17.68 -18.91
N GLY A 10 2.96 16.86 -19.96
CA GLY A 10 3.80 15.68 -19.90
C GLY A 10 5.28 16.01 -19.70
N GLN A 11 5.80 16.99 -20.43
CA GLN A 11 7.18 17.45 -20.27
C GLN A 11 7.43 18.01 -18.86
N TRP A 12 6.48 18.78 -18.34
CA TRP A 12 6.58 19.28 -16.98
C TRP A 12 6.55 18.16 -15.94
N CYS A 13 5.61 17.21 -16.05
CA CYS A 13 5.52 16.08 -15.12
C CYS A 13 6.78 15.21 -15.12
N ASP A 14 7.39 14.98 -16.30
CA ASP A 14 8.66 14.25 -16.44
C ASP A 14 9.82 15.01 -15.79
N HIS A 15 9.93 16.31 -16.06
CA HIS A 15 10.92 17.18 -15.43
C HIS A 15 10.76 17.18 -13.90
N TRP A 16 9.57 17.41 -13.42
CA TRP A 16 9.24 17.44 -11.99
C TRP A 16 9.57 16.12 -11.31
N PHE A 17 9.22 14.98 -11.93
CA PHE A 17 9.52 13.66 -11.41
C PHE A 17 11.05 13.46 -11.30
N THR A 18 11.77 13.78 -12.36
CA THR A 18 13.23 13.60 -12.42
C THR A 18 13.95 14.47 -11.39
N ALA A 19 13.52 15.72 -11.21
CA ALA A 19 14.09 16.64 -10.24
C ALA A 19 13.84 16.21 -8.79
N ASN A 20 12.68 15.58 -8.49
CA ASN A 20 12.27 15.27 -7.14
C ASN A 20 12.52 13.80 -6.72
N ARG A 21 12.83 12.88 -7.66
CA ARG A 21 12.92 11.43 -7.38
C ARG A 21 13.89 11.06 -6.24
N HIS A 22 14.94 11.83 -6.05
CA HIS A 22 15.93 11.59 -4.99
C HIS A 22 15.39 11.80 -3.57
N ARG A 23 14.22 12.48 -3.42
CA ARG A 23 13.56 12.76 -2.14
C ARG A 23 12.68 11.61 -1.66
N TRP A 24 12.43 10.61 -2.52
CA TRP A 24 11.48 9.55 -2.23
C TRP A 24 12.17 8.21 -2.01
N ASN A 25 11.58 7.38 -1.17
CA ASN A 25 11.96 5.97 -1.11
C ASN A 25 11.48 5.23 -2.38
N GLY A 26 12.08 4.06 -2.67
CA GLY A 26 11.80 3.32 -3.91
C GLY A 26 10.30 2.97 -4.12
N ASN A 27 9.54 2.71 -3.05
CA ASN A 27 8.11 2.43 -3.17
C ASN A 27 7.31 3.67 -3.58
N THR A 28 7.62 4.82 -3.01
CA THR A 28 6.99 6.10 -3.36
C THR A 28 7.37 6.51 -4.77
N GLU A 29 8.66 6.40 -5.14
CA GLU A 29 9.12 6.66 -6.50
C GLU A 29 8.40 5.78 -7.51
N GLY A 30 8.32 4.46 -7.27
CA GLY A 30 7.61 3.52 -8.13
C GLY A 30 6.11 3.85 -8.28
N GLY A 31 5.46 4.24 -7.18
CA GLY A 31 4.07 4.68 -7.19
C GLY A 31 3.87 5.95 -8.04
N TYR A 32 4.68 6.97 -7.84
CA TYR A 32 4.60 8.23 -8.62
C TYR A 32 4.94 8.01 -10.10
N ARG A 33 5.96 7.20 -10.38
CA ARG A 33 6.29 6.78 -11.75
C ARG A 33 5.08 6.18 -12.45
N ASN A 34 4.41 5.23 -11.80
CA ASN A 34 3.22 4.60 -12.37
C ASN A 34 2.11 5.63 -12.62
N LEU A 35 1.80 6.52 -11.68
CA LEU A 35 0.75 7.52 -11.84
C LEU A 35 1.07 8.49 -13.00
N ILE A 36 2.30 8.93 -13.15
CA ILE A 36 2.73 9.86 -14.19
C ILE A 36 2.73 9.17 -15.56
N TYR A 37 3.44 8.07 -15.71
CA TYR A 37 3.70 7.50 -17.05
C TYR A 37 2.59 6.58 -17.53
N SER A 38 1.79 5.99 -16.63
CA SER A 38 0.68 5.11 -17.04
C SER A 38 -0.68 5.84 -17.11
N HIS A 39 -0.82 7.00 -16.47
CA HIS A 39 -2.11 7.68 -16.39
C HIS A 39 -2.08 9.14 -16.84
N ILE A 40 -1.17 9.98 -16.30
CA ILE A 40 -1.16 11.42 -16.58
C ILE A 40 -0.67 11.68 -18.00
N ILE A 41 0.55 11.26 -18.32
CA ILE A 41 1.17 11.52 -19.64
C ILE A 41 0.34 10.97 -20.80
N PRO A 42 -0.17 9.71 -20.77
CA PRO A 42 -0.96 9.20 -21.88
C PRO A 42 -2.28 9.92 -22.11
N SER A 43 -2.85 10.56 -21.07
CA SER A 43 -4.18 11.17 -21.14
C SER A 43 -4.14 12.68 -21.44
N ILE A 44 -3.30 13.41 -20.71
CA ILE A 44 -3.23 14.88 -20.79
C ILE A 44 -1.81 15.41 -21.04
N GLY A 45 -0.85 14.53 -21.29
CA GLY A 45 0.55 14.94 -21.47
C GLY A 45 0.81 15.81 -22.69
N SER A 46 -0.01 15.72 -23.73
CA SER A 46 0.09 16.56 -24.93
C SER A 46 -0.53 17.97 -24.77
N VAL A 47 -1.32 18.19 -23.72
CA VAL A 47 -1.94 19.48 -23.45
C VAL A 47 -0.86 20.47 -23.01
N ALA A 48 -0.85 21.68 -23.61
CA ALA A 48 0.06 22.73 -23.16
C ALA A 48 -0.23 23.09 -21.71
N LEU A 49 0.79 23.38 -20.94
CA LEU A 49 0.65 23.67 -19.51
C LEU A 49 -0.23 24.93 -19.28
N SER A 50 -0.18 25.91 -20.21
CA SER A 50 -1.03 27.10 -20.22
C SER A 50 -2.52 26.81 -20.49
N ASP A 51 -2.80 25.71 -21.20
CA ASP A 51 -4.16 25.36 -21.65
C ASP A 51 -4.82 24.35 -20.69
N LEU A 52 -4.11 23.96 -19.64
CA LEU A 52 -4.64 23.05 -18.63
C LEU A 52 -5.64 23.78 -17.73
N THR A 53 -6.91 23.56 -18.00
CA THR A 53 -8.04 24.16 -17.26
C THR A 53 -8.66 23.18 -16.27
N GLU A 54 -9.51 23.69 -15.35
CA GLU A 54 -10.34 22.85 -14.46
C GLU A 54 -11.15 21.82 -15.24
N GLN A 55 -11.73 22.20 -16.39
CA GLN A 55 -12.54 21.31 -17.21
C GLN A 55 -11.70 20.16 -17.78
N VAL A 56 -10.53 20.45 -18.33
CA VAL A 56 -9.60 19.41 -18.85
C VAL A 56 -9.22 18.43 -17.77
N VAL A 57 -8.93 18.90 -16.56
CA VAL A 57 -8.58 18.04 -15.42
C VAL A 57 -9.78 17.20 -14.96
N THR A 58 -10.98 17.78 -14.93
CA THR A 58 -12.21 17.06 -14.56
C THR A 58 -12.53 15.96 -15.57
N ASP A 59 -12.44 16.25 -16.87
CA ASP A 59 -12.67 15.27 -17.94
C ASP A 59 -11.63 14.16 -17.90
N PHE A 60 -10.38 14.48 -17.56
CA PHE A 60 -9.33 13.51 -17.31
C PHE A 60 -9.71 12.55 -16.17
N TYR A 61 -10.19 13.04 -15.02
CA TYR A 61 -10.62 12.15 -13.93
C TYR A 61 -11.79 11.26 -14.33
N ASN A 62 -12.76 11.79 -15.08
CA ASN A 62 -13.88 11.03 -15.59
C ASN A 62 -13.40 9.93 -16.56
N SER A 63 -12.42 10.22 -17.41
CA SER A 63 -11.83 9.22 -18.32
C SER A 63 -11.12 8.09 -17.55
N LEU A 64 -10.38 8.41 -16.49
CA LEU A 64 -9.75 7.39 -15.64
C LEU A 64 -10.79 6.48 -14.96
N ARG A 65 -11.92 7.06 -14.51
CA ARG A 65 -13.04 6.28 -13.95
C ARG A 65 -13.67 5.36 -14.98
N SER A 66 -13.89 5.84 -16.22
CA SER A 66 -14.45 5.03 -17.31
C SER A 66 -13.52 3.90 -17.74
N GLN A 67 -12.19 4.06 -17.60
CA GLN A 67 -11.18 3.02 -17.80
C GLN A 67 -11.13 2.00 -16.66
N GLY A 68 -11.95 2.14 -15.61
CA GLY A 68 -12.06 1.20 -14.52
C GLY A 68 -11.15 1.49 -13.31
N LEU A 69 -10.48 2.65 -13.25
CA LEU A 69 -9.72 3.01 -12.05
C LEU A 69 -10.65 3.23 -10.85
N SER A 70 -10.23 2.74 -9.70
CA SER A 70 -10.95 2.98 -8.45
C SER A 70 -10.95 4.47 -8.08
N ALA A 71 -11.97 4.93 -7.35
CA ALA A 71 -12.02 6.30 -6.84
C ALA A 71 -10.77 6.66 -6.04
N ARG A 72 -10.24 5.70 -5.26
CA ARG A 72 -8.98 5.85 -4.52
C ARG A 72 -7.79 6.07 -5.45
N SER A 73 -7.71 5.35 -6.57
CA SER A 73 -6.62 5.52 -7.54
C SER A 73 -6.67 6.90 -8.19
N VAL A 74 -7.87 7.35 -8.59
CA VAL A 74 -8.06 8.70 -9.15
C VAL A 74 -7.72 9.79 -8.13
N TRP A 75 -8.06 9.57 -6.86
CA TRP A 75 -7.66 10.47 -5.78
C TRP A 75 -6.13 10.55 -5.62
N CYS A 76 -5.40 9.42 -5.75
CA CYS A 76 -3.93 9.44 -5.75
C CYS A 76 -3.37 10.24 -6.94
N VAL A 77 -3.98 10.11 -8.13
CA VAL A 77 -3.60 10.92 -9.32
C VAL A 77 -3.84 12.40 -9.04
N HIS A 78 -5.01 12.76 -8.47
CA HIS A 78 -5.34 14.15 -8.11
C HIS A 78 -4.29 14.74 -7.16
N LEU A 79 -3.94 14.05 -6.08
CA LEU A 79 -2.95 14.54 -5.12
C LEU A 79 -1.57 14.75 -5.75
N LEU A 80 -1.15 13.81 -6.61
CA LEU A 80 0.15 13.93 -7.28
C LEU A 80 0.14 15.08 -8.28
N LEU A 81 -0.88 15.16 -9.14
CA LEU A 81 -1.01 16.22 -10.14
C LEU A 81 -1.10 17.61 -9.48
N ARG A 82 -1.89 17.72 -8.38
CA ARG A 82 -1.96 18.95 -7.60
C ARG A 82 -0.59 19.39 -7.11
N ARG A 83 0.18 18.47 -6.52
CA ARG A 83 1.54 18.78 -6.03
C ARG A 83 2.47 19.19 -7.15
N CYS A 84 2.44 18.48 -8.27
CA CYS A 84 3.27 18.77 -9.45
C CYS A 84 2.96 20.17 -10.02
N LEU A 85 1.68 20.53 -10.14
CA LEU A 85 1.25 21.82 -10.68
C LEU A 85 1.35 22.98 -9.68
N ASP A 86 1.39 22.70 -8.36
CA ASP A 86 1.71 23.71 -7.35
C ASP A 86 3.15 24.22 -7.54
N GLU A 87 4.10 23.35 -7.86
CA GLU A 87 5.48 23.74 -8.17
C GLU A 87 5.54 24.53 -9.50
N ALA A 88 4.76 24.13 -10.52
CA ALA A 88 4.68 24.89 -11.78
C ALA A 88 4.16 26.33 -11.57
N ALA A 89 3.19 26.50 -10.66
CA ALA A 89 2.68 27.83 -10.32
C ALA A 89 3.71 28.64 -9.49
N GLN A 90 4.47 28.01 -8.60
CA GLN A 90 5.57 28.65 -7.87
C GLN A 90 6.69 29.10 -8.81
N ASP A 91 7.00 28.30 -9.83
CA ASP A 91 7.99 28.61 -10.86
C ASP A 91 7.46 29.60 -11.92
N GLN A 92 6.24 30.13 -11.73
CA GLN A 92 5.57 31.09 -12.62
C GLN A 92 5.37 30.59 -14.06
N LEU A 93 5.33 29.27 -14.27
CA LEU A 93 5.03 28.65 -15.56
C LEU A 93 3.53 28.69 -15.89
N ILE A 94 2.68 28.71 -14.86
CA ILE A 94 1.23 28.90 -14.94
C ILE A 94 0.81 29.92 -13.88
N PRO A 95 -0.25 30.71 -14.14
CA PRO A 95 -0.70 31.74 -13.19
C PRO A 95 -1.31 31.16 -11.92
N TYR A 96 -1.89 29.98 -11.99
CA TYR A 96 -2.48 29.25 -10.86
C TYR A 96 -2.58 27.75 -11.18
N ASN A 97 -2.73 26.93 -10.14
CA ASN A 97 -2.92 25.48 -10.30
C ASN A 97 -4.41 25.16 -10.53
N PRO A 98 -4.82 24.69 -11.74
CA PRO A 98 -6.22 24.39 -12.06
C PRO A 98 -6.79 23.22 -11.25
N VAL A 99 -5.95 22.30 -10.75
CA VAL A 99 -6.37 21.17 -9.91
C VAL A 99 -6.98 21.64 -8.59
N ARG A 100 -6.59 22.81 -8.09
CA ARG A 100 -7.15 23.38 -6.86
C ARG A 100 -8.60 23.86 -7.00
N LEU A 101 -9.05 24.07 -8.23
CA LEU A 101 -10.43 24.43 -8.55
C LEU A 101 -11.32 23.21 -8.73
N CYS A 102 -10.73 22.06 -9.07
CA CYS A 102 -11.46 20.82 -9.27
C CYS A 102 -12.03 20.28 -7.98
N GLN A 103 -13.22 19.68 -8.07
CA GLN A 103 -13.75 18.89 -6.97
C GLN A 103 -12.84 17.69 -6.69
N GLU A 104 -12.39 17.55 -5.44
CA GLU A 104 -11.55 16.42 -5.04
C GLU A 104 -12.30 15.09 -5.24
N PRO A 105 -11.72 14.11 -5.98
CA PRO A 105 -12.33 12.81 -6.15
C PRO A 105 -12.55 12.12 -4.80
N LYS A 106 -13.82 11.88 -4.43
CA LYS A 106 -14.15 11.20 -3.18
C LYS A 106 -13.74 9.74 -3.29
N ALA A 107 -12.75 9.34 -2.50
CA ALA A 107 -12.45 7.93 -2.31
C ALA A 107 -13.61 7.32 -1.51
N GLU A 108 -14.35 6.40 -2.12
CA GLU A 108 -15.30 5.59 -1.36
C GLU A 108 -14.53 4.82 -0.29
N GLU A 109 -14.96 4.93 0.96
CA GLU A 109 -14.43 4.08 2.01
C GLU A 109 -14.80 2.63 1.68
N TYR A 110 -13.81 1.83 1.31
CA TYR A 110 -14.00 0.40 1.16
C TYR A 110 -14.16 -0.22 2.55
N LYS A 111 -15.41 -0.34 3.00
CA LYS A 111 -15.75 -1.01 4.27
C LYS A 111 -15.82 -2.51 4.00
N THR A 112 -14.77 -3.23 4.32
CA THR A 112 -14.86 -4.69 4.44
C THR A 112 -15.70 -5.03 5.68
N ALA A 113 -16.72 -5.85 5.51
CA ALA A 113 -17.43 -6.39 6.66
C ALA A 113 -16.47 -7.28 7.48
N PRO A 114 -16.39 -7.10 8.80
CA PRO A 114 -15.55 -7.93 9.64
C PRO A 114 -15.98 -9.39 9.56
N LEU A 115 -15.04 -10.31 9.66
CA LEU A 115 -15.34 -11.73 9.72
C LEU A 115 -16.01 -12.04 11.06
N ARG A 116 -17.10 -12.81 11.03
CA ARG A 116 -17.70 -13.35 12.25
C ARG A 116 -16.75 -14.31 12.94
N LEU A 117 -16.87 -14.50 14.26
CA LEU A 117 -15.97 -15.35 15.04
C LEU A 117 -15.76 -16.75 14.43
N GLY A 118 -16.85 -17.41 14.00
CA GLY A 118 -16.77 -18.72 13.33
C GLY A 118 -16.08 -18.69 11.97
N GLN A 119 -16.12 -17.55 11.26
CA GLN A 119 -15.39 -17.36 10.00
C GLN A 119 -13.89 -17.17 10.28
N LEU A 120 -13.55 -16.40 11.31
CA LEU A 120 -12.16 -16.23 11.74
C LEU A 120 -11.55 -17.56 12.18
N GLN A 121 -12.29 -18.39 12.91
CA GLN A 121 -11.83 -19.74 13.27
C GLN A 121 -11.57 -20.61 12.04
N ARG A 122 -12.44 -20.57 11.02
CA ARG A 122 -12.19 -21.29 9.74
C ARG A 122 -10.95 -20.79 9.04
N TYR A 123 -10.70 -19.47 9.06
CA TYR A 123 -9.50 -18.88 8.49
C TYR A 123 -8.22 -19.39 9.19
N LEU A 124 -8.22 -19.42 10.52
CA LEU A 124 -7.08 -19.91 11.31
C LEU A 124 -6.87 -21.43 11.11
N ASN A 125 -7.92 -22.22 11.06
CA ASN A 125 -7.85 -23.65 10.79
C ASN A 125 -7.26 -23.93 9.39
N ALA A 126 -7.66 -23.16 8.37
CA ALA A 126 -7.11 -23.27 7.02
C ALA A 126 -5.60 -22.85 6.99
N ALA A 127 -5.22 -21.85 7.77
CA ALA A 127 -3.81 -21.47 7.92
C ALA A 127 -2.99 -22.58 8.60
N GLU A 128 -3.56 -23.26 9.58
CA GLU A 128 -2.95 -24.42 10.24
C GLU A 128 -2.78 -25.60 9.30
N GLN A 129 -3.81 -25.96 8.54
CA GLN A 129 -3.73 -27.04 7.53
C GLN A 129 -2.70 -26.77 6.44
N LEU A 130 -2.46 -25.50 6.12
CA LEU A 130 -1.42 -25.07 5.17
C LEU A 130 -0.03 -24.96 5.82
N GLY A 131 0.12 -25.21 7.12
CA GLY A 131 1.39 -25.11 7.86
C GLY A 131 1.89 -23.68 8.06
N VAL A 132 1.03 -22.66 7.87
CA VAL A 132 1.41 -21.24 7.92
C VAL A 132 0.76 -20.47 9.08
N LEU A 133 0.15 -21.20 10.03
CA LEU A 133 -0.47 -20.58 11.20
C LEU A 133 0.47 -19.65 11.99
N PRO A 134 1.77 -19.97 12.20
CA PRO A 134 2.66 -19.12 12.97
C PRO A 134 2.77 -17.69 12.41
N ILE A 135 3.05 -17.54 11.11
CA ILE A 135 3.15 -16.20 10.49
C ILE A 135 1.82 -15.47 10.50
N ILE A 136 0.71 -16.17 10.19
CA ILE A 136 -0.62 -15.58 10.16
C ILE A 136 -1.06 -15.11 11.54
N TYR A 137 -0.94 -15.99 12.55
CA TYR A 137 -1.38 -15.68 13.90
C TYR A 137 -0.53 -14.56 14.53
N THR A 138 0.79 -14.60 14.33
CA THR A 138 1.67 -13.50 14.76
C THR A 138 1.27 -12.18 14.11
N GLY A 139 1.01 -12.17 12.80
CA GLY A 139 0.55 -10.97 12.11
C GLY A 139 -0.77 -10.42 12.66
N LEU A 140 -1.76 -11.27 12.92
CA LEU A 140 -3.07 -10.86 13.41
C LEU A 140 -3.04 -10.32 14.85
N SER A 141 -2.21 -10.92 15.72
CA SER A 141 -2.19 -10.61 17.16
C SER A 141 -1.19 -9.51 17.56
N SER A 142 -0.15 -9.26 16.75
CA SER A 142 0.93 -8.34 17.12
C SER A 142 0.79 -6.91 16.61
N GLY A 143 -0.09 -6.66 15.62
CA GLY A 143 -0.17 -5.35 14.97
C GLY A 143 1.01 -5.02 14.04
N LEU A 144 1.92 -5.97 13.75
CA LEU A 144 2.98 -5.79 12.76
C LEU A 144 2.42 -5.49 11.38
N ARG A 145 2.99 -4.49 10.69
CA ARG A 145 2.69 -4.31 9.27
C ARG A 145 3.17 -5.52 8.47
N GLN A 146 2.53 -5.82 7.34
CA GLN A 146 2.92 -6.97 6.51
C GLN A 146 4.41 -6.98 6.17
N CYS A 147 5.00 -5.84 5.81
CA CYS A 147 6.43 -5.73 5.54
C CYS A 147 7.30 -6.00 6.78
N GLU A 148 6.86 -5.57 7.96
CA GLU A 148 7.56 -5.82 9.22
C GLU A 148 7.46 -7.30 9.62
N LEU A 149 6.30 -7.92 9.38
CA LEU A 149 6.05 -9.33 9.66
C LEU A 149 6.93 -10.26 8.83
N ILE A 150 6.98 -10.05 7.51
CA ILE A 150 7.75 -10.90 6.60
C ILE A 150 9.28 -10.73 6.73
N THR A 151 9.72 -9.59 7.27
CA THR A 151 11.15 -9.31 7.54
C THR A 151 11.52 -9.44 9.01
N LEU A 152 10.65 -10.06 9.84
CA LEU A 152 10.93 -10.26 11.24
C LEU A 152 12.14 -11.21 11.41
N SER A 153 13.14 -10.78 12.15
CA SER A 153 14.35 -11.56 12.45
C SER A 153 14.32 -12.10 13.88
N TRP A 154 15.07 -13.16 14.12
CA TRP A 154 15.26 -13.70 15.48
C TRP A 154 15.92 -12.70 16.42
N ALA A 155 16.78 -11.83 15.89
CA ALA A 155 17.42 -10.76 16.66
C ALA A 155 16.41 -9.70 17.14
N ASP A 156 15.32 -9.48 16.39
CA ASP A 156 14.26 -8.55 16.76
C ASP A 156 13.29 -9.13 17.81
N PHE A 157 13.35 -10.44 18.03
CA PHE A 157 12.36 -11.15 18.82
C PHE A 157 12.85 -11.45 20.23
N HIS A 158 12.31 -10.75 21.22
CA HIS A 158 12.60 -10.98 22.62
C HIS A 158 11.62 -11.98 23.24
N VAL A 159 11.87 -13.29 22.99
CA VAL A 159 10.99 -14.40 23.43
C VAL A 159 10.63 -14.33 24.92
N ARG A 160 11.61 -13.98 25.75
CA ARG A 160 11.43 -13.95 27.22
C ARG A 160 10.43 -12.89 27.65
N TYR A 161 10.41 -11.76 26.94
CA TYR A 161 9.58 -10.61 27.31
C TYR A 161 8.34 -10.45 26.43
N LYS A 162 8.16 -11.31 25.44
CA LYS A 162 7.02 -11.33 24.51
C LYS A 162 6.77 -9.96 23.83
N TYR A 163 7.84 -9.27 23.44
CA TYR A 163 7.72 -8.02 22.72
C TYR A 163 8.65 -7.96 21.50
N ILE A 164 8.27 -7.11 20.55
CA ILE A 164 9.03 -6.83 19.33
C ILE A 164 9.18 -5.31 19.22
N PRO A 165 10.41 -4.76 19.33
CA PRO A 165 10.63 -3.35 19.08
C PRO A 165 10.53 -3.03 17.58
N ARG A 166 9.81 -1.98 17.22
CA ARG A 166 9.71 -1.45 15.85
C ARG A 166 9.70 0.07 15.87
N GLY A 167 10.88 0.67 15.70
CA GLY A 167 11.06 2.11 15.88
C GLY A 167 10.63 2.54 17.28
N GLN A 168 9.66 3.48 17.37
CA GLN A 168 9.12 3.93 18.66
C GLN A 168 7.97 3.06 19.19
N ARG A 169 7.59 1.98 18.47
CA ARG A 169 6.50 1.08 18.87
C ARG A 169 7.06 -0.14 19.58
N LEU A 170 6.44 -0.49 20.68
CA LEU A 170 6.65 -1.75 21.39
C LEU A 170 5.41 -2.62 21.14
N LEU A 171 5.57 -3.71 20.40
CA LEU A 171 4.49 -4.61 20.07
C LEU A 171 4.55 -5.82 21.01
N THR A 172 3.44 -6.12 21.66
CA THR A 172 3.31 -7.27 22.56
C THR A 172 2.78 -8.48 21.79
N LEU A 173 3.27 -9.66 22.18
CA LEU A 173 2.79 -10.94 21.70
C LEU A 173 1.92 -11.59 22.77
N ASN A 174 0.77 -12.11 22.38
CA ASN A 174 -0.01 -12.94 23.27
C ASN A 174 0.64 -14.34 23.46
N ASP A 175 0.17 -15.09 24.45
CA ASP A 175 0.74 -16.41 24.81
C ASP A 175 0.74 -17.39 23.64
N LYS A 176 -0.33 -17.42 22.85
CA LYS A 176 -0.46 -18.31 21.71
C LYS A 176 0.53 -17.96 20.60
N ALA A 177 0.73 -16.68 20.30
CA ALA A 177 1.74 -16.25 19.33
C ALA A 177 3.15 -16.65 19.81
N GLY A 178 3.47 -16.39 21.07
CA GLY A 178 4.74 -16.80 21.66
C GLY A 178 4.94 -18.33 21.63
N TYR A 179 3.89 -19.12 21.90
CA TYR A 179 3.93 -20.57 21.78
C TYR A 179 4.21 -21.05 20.35
N LEU A 180 3.50 -20.47 19.37
CA LEU A 180 3.67 -20.82 17.95
C LEU A 180 5.07 -20.50 17.45
N LEU A 181 5.63 -19.36 17.85
CA LEU A 181 6.97 -18.94 17.46
C LEU A 181 8.06 -19.87 18.00
N LYS A 182 7.93 -20.34 19.26
CA LYS A 182 8.85 -21.32 19.85
C LYS A 182 8.90 -22.66 19.13
N ARG A 183 7.89 -22.98 18.35
CA ARG A 183 7.81 -24.25 17.59
C ARG A 183 8.32 -24.13 16.16
N ILE A 184 8.71 -22.94 15.73
CA ILE A 184 9.39 -22.77 14.44
C ILE A 184 10.80 -23.35 14.59
N PRO A 185 11.21 -24.28 13.73
CA PRO A 185 12.55 -24.82 13.78
C PRO A 185 13.60 -23.73 13.61
N GLU A 186 14.65 -23.74 14.43
CA GLU A 186 15.80 -22.90 14.18
C GLU A 186 16.45 -23.32 12.87
N THR A 187 16.61 -22.36 11.96
CA THR A 187 17.28 -22.52 10.68
C THR A 187 18.54 -21.64 10.66
N ALA A 188 19.42 -21.85 9.69
CA ALA A 188 20.56 -20.97 9.46
C ALA A 188 20.15 -19.53 9.07
N SER A 189 18.87 -19.30 8.78
CA SER A 189 18.33 -17.99 8.43
C SER A 189 18.17 -17.12 9.67
N SER A 190 18.54 -15.84 9.55
CA SER A 190 18.25 -14.83 10.57
C SER A 190 16.74 -14.47 10.65
N TYR A 191 15.95 -14.79 9.64
CA TYR A 191 14.52 -14.47 9.57
C TYR A 191 13.66 -15.54 10.23
N VAL A 192 12.58 -15.09 10.91
CA VAL A 192 11.65 -15.97 11.63
C VAL A 192 10.74 -16.74 10.66
N PHE A 193 10.26 -16.09 9.61
CA PHE A 193 9.31 -16.70 8.68
C PHE A 193 9.90 -16.84 7.30
N LEU A 194 10.04 -18.09 6.87
CA LEU A 194 10.53 -18.44 5.54
C LEU A 194 9.39 -19.00 4.68
N ASN A 195 9.41 -18.66 3.41
CA ASN A 195 8.54 -19.30 2.44
C ASN A 195 9.04 -20.75 2.20
N PRO A 196 8.21 -21.78 2.48
CA PRO A 196 8.66 -23.18 2.41
C PRO A 196 9.03 -23.63 0.98
N LYS A 197 8.69 -22.84 -0.05
CA LYS A 197 9.05 -23.14 -1.45
C LYS A 197 10.41 -22.59 -1.84
N THR A 198 10.83 -21.49 -1.26
CA THR A 198 12.06 -20.76 -1.66
C THR A 198 13.10 -20.74 -0.57
N GLU A 199 12.76 -21.18 0.66
CA GLU A 199 13.59 -21.12 1.86
C GLU A 199 14.13 -19.72 2.18
N ALA A 200 13.48 -18.69 1.61
CA ALA A 200 13.80 -17.27 1.76
C ALA A 200 12.66 -16.52 2.44
N PRO A 201 12.89 -15.31 3.00
CA PRO A 201 11.83 -14.48 3.52
C PRO A 201 10.72 -14.23 2.48
N TYR A 202 9.47 -14.21 2.93
CA TYR A 202 8.36 -13.90 2.04
C TYR A 202 8.53 -12.53 1.38
N LYS A 203 8.20 -12.42 0.09
CA LYS A 203 7.96 -11.13 -0.56
C LYS A 203 6.52 -10.68 -0.31
N LEU A 204 6.23 -9.36 -0.37
CA LEU A 204 4.89 -8.84 -0.11
C LEU A 204 3.81 -9.47 -1.00
N HIS A 205 4.10 -9.67 -2.29
CA HIS A 205 3.15 -10.31 -3.20
C HIS A 205 2.93 -11.80 -2.87
N GLU A 206 3.96 -12.52 -2.40
CA GLU A 206 3.82 -13.92 -1.98
C GLU A 206 2.94 -14.02 -0.74
N PHE A 207 3.11 -13.12 0.23
CA PHE A 207 2.24 -13.05 1.40
C PHE A 207 0.79 -12.69 1.03
N TYR A 208 0.60 -11.78 0.07
CA TYR A 208 -0.72 -11.48 -0.48
C TYR A 208 -1.40 -12.73 -1.07
N TYR A 209 -0.68 -13.49 -1.90
CA TYR A 209 -1.21 -14.73 -2.48
C TYR A 209 -1.43 -15.83 -1.44
N LEU A 210 -0.58 -15.91 -0.42
CA LEU A 210 -0.77 -16.81 0.72
C LEU A 210 -2.09 -16.49 1.43
N HIS A 211 -2.31 -15.24 1.78
CA HIS A 211 -3.56 -14.79 2.42
C HIS A 211 -4.79 -15.09 1.56
N LYS A 212 -4.71 -14.81 0.25
CA LYS A 212 -5.77 -15.13 -0.70
C LYS A 212 -6.06 -16.64 -0.77
N LYS A 213 -5.02 -17.47 -0.73
CA LYS A 213 -5.16 -18.93 -0.69
C LYS A 213 -5.88 -19.39 0.57
N ILE A 214 -5.51 -18.87 1.75
CA ILE A 214 -6.16 -19.22 3.02
C ILE A 214 -7.66 -18.86 2.99
N LEU A 215 -8.01 -17.66 2.51
CA LEU A 215 -9.42 -17.26 2.36
C LEU A 215 -10.20 -18.21 1.46
N LYS A 216 -9.59 -18.63 0.34
CA LYS A 216 -10.21 -19.59 -0.59
C LYS A 216 -10.44 -20.95 0.06
N GLU A 217 -9.45 -21.52 0.74
CA GLU A 217 -9.55 -22.80 1.47
C GLU A 217 -10.61 -22.72 2.59
N ALA A 218 -10.66 -21.60 3.28
CA ALA A 218 -11.67 -21.36 4.32
C ALA A 218 -13.07 -21.06 3.74
N ARG A 219 -13.24 -20.94 2.42
CA ARG A 219 -14.49 -20.53 1.73
C ARG A 219 -15.01 -19.21 2.29
N LEU A 220 -14.15 -18.22 2.39
CA LEU A 220 -14.46 -16.89 2.90
C LEU A 220 -14.41 -15.84 1.78
N PRO A 221 -15.22 -14.77 1.89
CA PRO A 221 -15.12 -13.64 0.99
C PRO A 221 -13.76 -12.96 1.15
N TRP A 222 -13.39 -12.16 0.14
CA TRP A 222 -12.20 -11.35 0.23
C TRP A 222 -12.32 -10.34 1.38
N VAL A 223 -11.30 -10.31 2.22
CA VAL A 223 -11.07 -9.30 3.25
C VAL A 223 -9.57 -8.95 3.24
N ALA A 224 -9.21 -7.68 3.34
CA ALA A 224 -7.80 -7.34 3.39
C ALA A 224 -7.16 -7.81 4.71
N PHE A 225 -5.93 -8.31 4.68
CA PHE A 225 -5.24 -8.81 5.88
C PHE A 225 -5.16 -7.75 6.98
N ARG A 226 -4.98 -6.48 6.60
CA ARG A 226 -4.94 -5.37 7.55
C ARG A 226 -6.28 -5.14 8.27
N ASP A 227 -7.41 -5.34 7.59
CA ASP A 227 -8.73 -5.18 8.19
C ASP A 227 -9.00 -6.33 9.15
N LEU A 228 -8.61 -7.55 8.76
CA LEU A 228 -8.69 -8.72 9.63
C LEU A 228 -7.78 -8.55 10.87
N GLN A 229 -6.59 -8.03 10.71
CA GLN A 229 -5.67 -7.70 11.80
C GLN A 229 -6.30 -6.70 12.78
N ARG A 230 -6.86 -5.60 12.27
CA ARG A 230 -7.53 -4.60 13.11
C ARG A 230 -8.66 -5.22 13.93
N GLN A 231 -9.50 -6.03 13.28
CA GLN A 231 -10.56 -6.76 13.94
C GLN A 231 -10.03 -7.67 15.07
N CYS A 232 -8.99 -8.45 14.81
CA CYS A 232 -8.39 -9.35 15.82
C CYS A 232 -7.85 -8.58 17.03
N MET A 233 -7.23 -7.42 16.80
CA MET A 233 -6.74 -6.57 17.88
C MET A 233 -7.86 -5.96 18.72
N GLU A 234 -8.99 -5.60 18.10
CA GLU A 234 -10.17 -5.07 18.80
C GLU A 234 -10.84 -6.10 19.71
N VAL A 235 -10.80 -7.38 19.34
CA VAL A 235 -11.39 -8.47 20.13
C VAL A 235 -10.38 -9.22 21.02
N GLY A 236 -9.13 -8.78 21.07
CA GLY A 236 -8.11 -9.32 21.98
C GLY A 236 -7.57 -10.70 21.59
N ILE A 237 -7.52 -11.01 20.29
CA ILE A 237 -6.96 -12.28 19.76
C ILE A 237 -5.46 -12.15 19.58
#